data_a2d5424598c29713eadfb4c90a6f1338
#
_entry.id   a2d5424598c29713eadfb4c90a6f1338
#
_cell.length_a   1.000
_cell.length_b   1.000
_cell.length_c   1.000
_cell.angle_alpha   90.00
_cell.angle_beta   90.00
_cell.angle_gamma   90.00
#
_symmetry.space_group_name_H-M   'P 1'
#
loop_
_entity.id
_entity.type
_entity.pdbx_description
1 polymer ?
#
loop_
_entity_poly.entity_id
_entity_poly.type
_entity_poly.pdbx_seq_one_letter_code
_entity_poly.pdbx_strand_id
1 'polypeptide(L)'
;MKNIVGVKDATGDLDRVNQQKDKMGTDFVQLTGNDDNALEFNKRGGIGSISVTANIAPKLCSDFQKASKTENDESKLEAIRLDKILQPIHNSMFIESNPSPVKYAAKLLGLCDDDVRLPL
;
A
#
# COMPACT_ATOMS: atom_id res chain seq x y z
N MET A 1 13.53 -17.95 12.24
CA MET A 1 14.81 -17.29 11.90
C MET A 1 14.86 -15.96 12.64
N LYS A 2 15.89 -15.72 13.46
CA LYS A 2 15.94 -14.52 14.34
C LYS A 2 16.16 -13.18 13.59
N ASN A 3 16.56 -13.25 12.34
CA ASN A 3 16.89 -12.08 11.50
C ASN A 3 15.80 -11.70 10.48
N ILE A 4 14.69 -12.44 10.43
CA ILE A 4 13.52 -12.07 9.61
C ILE A 4 12.49 -11.45 10.55
N VAL A 5 12.31 -10.13 10.43
CA VAL A 5 11.47 -9.33 11.34
C VAL A 5 10.12 -8.95 10.74
N GLY A 6 9.89 -9.26 9.48
CA GLY A 6 8.63 -8.90 8.82
C GLY A 6 8.53 -9.40 7.38
N VAL A 7 7.41 -9.10 6.76
CA VAL A 7 7.08 -9.49 5.38
C VAL A 7 6.35 -8.35 4.66
N LYS A 8 6.59 -8.24 3.35
CA LYS A 8 5.67 -7.59 2.41
C LYS A 8 4.80 -8.67 1.79
N ASP A 9 3.50 -8.61 2.01
CA ASP A 9 2.52 -9.52 1.40
C ASP A 9 1.78 -8.82 0.26
N ALA A 10 1.91 -9.34 -0.94
CA ALA A 10 1.25 -8.82 -2.15
C ALA A 10 0.30 -9.87 -2.76
N THR A 11 -0.20 -10.80 -1.96
CA THR A 11 -1.15 -11.83 -2.42
C THR A 11 -2.57 -11.30 -2.59
N GLY A 12 -2.91 -10.20 -1.90
CA GLY A 12 -4.28 -9.69 -1.81
C GLY A 12 -5.16 -10.43 -0.79
N ASP A 13 -4.68 -11.55 -0.24
CA ASP A 13 -5.40 -12.36 0.74
C ASP A 13 -5.25 -11.76 2.15
N LEU A 14 -6.28 -11.07 2.60
CA LEU A 14 -6.30 -10.41 3.91
C LEU A 14 -6.33 -11.38 5.10
N ASP A 15 -6.73 -12.63 4.93
CA ASP A 15 -6.75 -13.61 6.01
C ASP A 15 -5.34 -14.03 6.43
N ARG A 16 -4.37 -13.84 5.55
CA ARG A 16 -2.95 -14.06 5.84
C ARG A 16 -2.42 -13.16 6.95
N VAL A 17 -3.00 -11.98 7.16
CA VAL A 17 -2.59 -11.08 8.25
C VAL A 17 -2.77 -11.79 9.61
N ASN A 18 -3.93 -12.39 9.83
CA ASN A 18 -4.19 -13.15 11.06
C ASN A 18 -3.35 -14.42 11.13
N GLN A 19 -3.26 -15.19 10.04
CA GLN A 19 -2.45 -16.41 9.98
C GLN A 19 -0.97 -16.16 10.29
N GLN A 20 -0.42 -15.05 9.79
CA GLN A 20 0.97 -14.67 10.04
C GLN A 20 1.16 -14.21 11.49
N LYS A 21 0.21 -13.43 12.03
CA LYS A 21 0.21 -13.03 13.44
C LYS A 21 0.18 -14.23 14.38
N ASP A 22 -0.65 -15.21 14.11
CA ASP A 22 -0.77 -16.43 14.93
C ASP A 22 0.50 -17.28 14.92
N LYS A 23 1.18 -17.35 13.76
CA LYS A 23 2.39 -18.18 13.60
C LYS A 23 3.68 -17.48 14.02
N MET A 24 3.77 -16.17 13.80
CA MET A 24 5.01 -15.41 13.95
C MET A 24 5.03 -14.50 15.19
N GLY A 25 3.86 -14.27 15.80
CA GLY A 25 3.70 -13.35 16.92
C GLY A 25 3.34 -11.93 16.50
N THR A 26 2.97 -11.10 17.50
CA THR A 26 2.49 -9.73 17.30
C THR A 26 3.59 -8.74 16.89
N ASP A 27 4.84 -9.05 17.18
CA ASP A 27 6.00 -8.19 16.86
C ASP A 27 6.46 -8.37 15.39
N PHE A 28 5.89 -9.35 14.66
CA PHE A 28 6.25 -9.58 13.28
C PHE A 28 5.61 -8.50 12.38
N VAL A 29 6.47 -7.74 11.72
CA VAL A 29 6.07 -6.61 10.86
C VAL A 29 5.36 -7.11 9.60
N GLN A 30 4.13 -6.65 9.38
CA GLN A 30 3.36 -6.98 8.19
C GLN A 30 3.07 -5.72 7.36
N LEU A 31 3.53 -5.71 6.11
CA LEU A 31 3.29 -4.66 5.13
C LEU A 31 2.52 -5.24 3.94
N THR A 32 1.50 -4.54 3.47
CA THR A 32 0.87 -4.93 2.20
C THR A 32 1.66 -4.42 1.01
N GLY A 33 1.66 -5.19 -0.07
CA GLY A 33 2.11 -4.76 -1.39
C GLY A 33 0.97 -4.26 -2.29
N ASN A 34 -0.28 -4.31 -1.79
CA ASN A 34 -1.48 -3.95 -2.50
C ASN A 34 -2.05 -2.66 -1.94
N ASP A 35 -2.02 -1.60 -2.74
CA ASP A 35 -2.50 -0.27 -2.33
C ASP A 35 -4.01 -0.24 -2.09
N ASP A 36 -4.76 -0.92 -2.93
CA ASP A 36 -6.23 -0.96 -2.94
C ASP A 36 -6.85 -1.60 -1.69
N ASN A 37 -6.14 -2.49 -1.01
CA ASN A 37 -6.61 -3.16 0.21
C ASN A 37 -5.97 -2.65 1.50
N ALA A 38 -5.13 -1.62 1.43
CA ALA A 38 -4.30 -1.17 2.55
C ALA A 38 -5.12 -0.73 3.79
N LEU A 39 -6.31 -0.15 3.61
CA LEU A 39 -7.19 0.23 4.71
C LEU A 39 -7.60 -0.99 5.54
N GLU A 40 -8.09 -2.03 4.88
CA GLU A 40 -8.55 -3.24 5.55
C GLU A 40 -7.37 -4.08 6.10
N PHE A 41 -6.25 -4.09 5.40
CA PHE A 41 -5.01 -4.71 5.85
C PHE A 41 -4.53 -4.10 7.19
N ASN A 42 -4.52 -2.77 7.29
CA ASN A 42 -4.13 -2.07 8.52
C ASN A 42 -5.11 -2.32 9.67
N LYS A 43 -6.44 -2.37 9.40
CA LYS A 43 -7.46 -2.72 10.42
C LYS A 43 -7.25 -4.13 10.99
N ARG A 44 -6.72 -5.06 10.22
CA ARG A 44 -6.43 -6.43 10.66
C ARG A 44 -5.11 -6.57 11.42
N GLY A 45 -4.34 -5.49 11.54
CA GLY A 45 -3.07 -5.46 12.28
C GLY A 45 -1.82 -5.30 11.43
N GLY A 46 -1.98 -5.07 10.12
CA GLY A 46 -0.89 -4.60 9.27
C GLY A 46 -0.43 -3.20 9.66
N ILE A 47 0.83 -2.87 9.41
CA ILE A 47 1.41 -1.61 9.86
C ILE A 47 1.76 -0.64 8.73
N GLY A 48 1.37 -0.95 7.49
CA GLY A 48 1.60 -0.06 6.36
C GLY A 48 1.67 -0.77 5.02
N SER A 49 2.11 -0.05 4.00
CA SER A 49 2.26 -0.56 2.64
C SER A 49 3.62 -0.22 2.02
N ILE A 50 4.05 -1.07 1.10
CA ILE A 50 5.08 -0.75 0.11
C ILE A 50 4.33 -0.45 -1.18
N SER A 51 4.03 0.83 -1.37
CA SER A 51 3.02 1.35 -2.29
C SER A 51 3.59 1.70 -3.66
N VAL A 52 2.86 1.37 -4.71
CA VAL A 52 3.11 1.86 -6.08
C VAL A 52 2.65 3.31 -6.19
N THR A 53 1.45 3.62 -5.71
CA THR A 53 0.85 4.96 -5.76
C THR A 53 1.68 6.02 -5.04
N ALA A 54 2.43 5.64 -4.00
CA ALA A 54 3.29 6.58 -3.27
C ALA A 54 4.41 7.18 -4.13
N ASN A 55 4.75 6.60 -5.28
CA ASN A 55 5.70 7.20 -6.22
C ASN A 55 5.17 8.49 -6.86
N ILE A 56 3.85 8.66 -6.96
CA ILE A 56 3.21 9.81 -7.62
C ILE A 56 2.36 10.67 -6.68
N ALA A 57 1.91 10.10 -5.56
CA ALA A 57 1.09 10.78 -4.55
C ALA A 57 1.59 10.51 -3.12
N PRO A 58 2.89 10.78 -2.81
CA PRO A 58 3.50 10.37 -1.54
C PRO A 58 2.83 11.00 -0.33
N LYS A 59 2.42 12.27 -0.43
CA LYS A 59 1.76 12.97 0.70
C LYS A 59 0.42 12.35 1.03
N LEU A 60 -0.44 12.10 0.05
CA LEU A 60 -1.75 11.48 0.25
C LEU A 60 -1.60 10.07 0.85
N CYS A 61 -0.67 9.26 0.33
CA CYS A 61 -0.38 7.93 0.87
C CYS A 61 0.14 8.00 2.31
N SER A 62 1.02 8.95 2.63
CA SER A 62 1.53 9.15 3.99
C SER A 62 0.43 9.58 4.96
N ASP A 63 -0.41 10.54 4.57
CA ASP A 63 -1.52 11.02 5.39
C ASP A 63 -2.54 9.91 5.65
N PHE A 64 -2.88 9.12 4.61
CA PHE A 64 -3.70 7.92 4.74
C PHE A 64 -3.12 6.91 5.73
N GLN A 65 -1.83 6.59 5.61
CA GLN A 65 -1.17 5.62 6.50
C GLN A 65 -1.14 6.11 7.96
N LYS A 66 -0.97 7.41 8.20
CA LYS A 66 -1.05 7.98 9.55
C LYS A 66 -2.47 7.88 10.12
N ALA A 67 -3.47 8.28 9.33
CA ALA A 67 -4.86 8.25 9.74
C ALA A 67 -5.33 6.81 10.02
N SER A 68 -4.95 5.83 9.20
CA SER A 68 -5.37 4.43 9.33
C SER A 68 -4.79 3.71 10.55
N LYS A 69 -3.74 4.25 11.19
CA LYS A 69 -3.11 3.69 12.39
C LYS A 69 -3.57 4.33 13.68
N THR A 70 -4.29 5.44 13.61
CA THR A 70 -4.75 6.19 14.78
C THR A 70 -6.13 5.69 15.18
N GLU A 71 -6.32 5.35 16.46
CA GLU A 71 -7.54 4.65 16.91
C GLU A 71 -8.74 5.56 17.20
N ASN A 72 -8.60 6.90 17.15
CA ASN A 72 -9.74 7.80 17.37
C ASN A 72 -10.67 7.86 16.14
N ASP A 73 -11.94 8.20 16.38
CA ASP A 73 -12.98 8.18 15.36
C ASP A 73 -12.75 9.21 14.24
N GLU A 74 -12.19 10.37 14.54
CA GLU A 74 -11.84 11.39 13.54
C GLU A 74 -10.80 10.84 12.54
N SER A 75 -9.75 10.21 13.04
CA SER A 75 -8.71 9.60 12.19
C SER A 75 -9.25 8.44 11.37
N LYS A 76 -10.16 7.63 11.92
CA LYS A 76 -10.82 6.54 11.16
C LYS A 76 -11.64 7.09 9.99
N LEU A 77 -12.41 8.16 10.22
CA LEU A 77 -13.18 8.83 9.17
C LEU A 77 -12.26 9.44 8.11
N GLU A 78 -11.17 10.06 8.53
CA GLU A 78 -10.17 10.61 7.62
C GLU A 78 -9.47 9.52 6.80
N ALA A 79 -9.13 8.38 7.40
CA ALA A 79 -8.58 7.23 6.67
C ALA A 79 -9.54 6.74 5.58
N ILE A 80 -10.83 6.61 5.89
CA ILE A 80 -11.88 6.21 4.92
C ILE A 80 -11.99 7.25 3.79
N ARG A 81 -11.95 8.55 4.13
CA ARG A 81 -12.02 9.64 3.14
C ARG A 81 -10.82 9.60 2.19
N LEU A 82 -9.61 9.44 2.75
CA LEU A 82 -8.38 9.38 1.96
C LEU A 82 -8.31 8.11 1.11
N ASP A 83 -8.71 6.97 1.64
CA ASP A 83 -8.82 5.72 0.90
C ASP A 83 -9.72 5.89 -0.33
N LYS A 84 -10.92 6.49 -0.14
CA LYS A 84 -11.85 6.76 -1.24
C LYS A 84 -11.25 7.66 -2.34
N ILE A 85 -10.43 8.63 -1.98
CA ILE A 85 -9.72 9.50 -2.95
C ILE A 85 -8.62 8.72 -3.66
N LEU A 86 -7.92 7.84 -2.96
CA LEU A 86 -6.79 7.08 -3.48
C LEU A 86 -7.21 5.90 -4.37
N GLN A 87 -8.39 5.29 -4.15
CA GLN A 87 -8.85 4.10 -4.89
C GLN A 87 -8.80 4.25 -6.42
N PRO A 88 -9.31 5.33 -7.05
CA PRO A 88 -9.19 5.48 -8.49
C PRO A 88 -7.73 5.60 -8.96
N ILE A 89 -6.86 6.20 -8.15
CA ILE A 89 -5.42 6.31 -8.47
C ILE A 89 -4.78 4.93 -8.36
N HIS A 90 -5.06 4.16 -7.29
CA HIS A 90 -4.56 2.79 -7.12
C HIS A 90 -4.94 1.92 -8.31
N ASN A 91 -6.21 1.94 -8.72
CA ASN A 91 -6.69 1.17 -9.84
C ASN A 91 -5.99 1.56 -11.16
N SER A 92 -5.75 2.86 -11.37
CA SER A 92 -5.06 3.35 -12.57
C SER A 92 -3.61 2.88 -12.67
N MET A 93 -2.96 2.61 -11.55
CA MET A 93 -1.57 2.11 -11.54
C MET A 93 -1.44 0.64 -11.97
N PHE A 94 -2.56 -0.08 -12.14
CA PHE A 94 -2.59 -1.51 -12.47
C PHE A 94 -3.46 -1.84 -13.70
N ILE A 95 -3.78 -0.84 -14.54
CA ILE A 95 -4.49 -1.05 -15.81
C ILE A 95 -3.63 -1.80 -16.85
N GLU A 96 -2.33 -1.75 -16.69
CA GLU A 96 -1.32 -2.51 -17.42
C GLU A 96 -0.31 -3.11 -16.45
N SER A 97 0.64 -3.88 -16.98
CA SER A 97 1.71 -4.45 -16.15
C SER A 97 2.54 -3.37 -15.45
N ASN A 98 2.65 -3.48 -14.13
CA ASN A 98 3.54 -2.63 -13.36
C ASN A 98 5.01 -2.91 -13.77
N PRO A 99 5.89 -1.89 -13.98
CA PRO A 99 5.74 -0.49 -13.59
C PRO A 99 5.28 0.49 -14.69
N SER A 100 4.78 0.03 -15.83
CA SER A 100 4.45 0.92 -16.96
C SER A 100 3.49 2.05 -16.58
N PRO A 101 2.33 1.82 -15.92
CA PRO A 101 1.41 2.90 -15.58
C PRO A 101 2.00 3.93 -14.61
N VAL A 102 2.72 3.47 -13.57
CA VAL A 102 3.30 4.39 -12.58
C VAL A 102 4.44 5.21 -13.16
N LYS A 103 5.24 4.64 -14.09
CA LYS A 103 6.28 5.40 -14.79
C LYS A 103 5.67 6.45 -15.72
N TYR A 104 4.62 6.09 -16.46
CA TYR A 104 3.89 7.05 -17.28
C TYR A 104 3.29 8.20 -16.45
N ALA A 105 2.66 7.88 -15.32
CA ALA A 105 2.14 8.89 -14.40
C ALA A 105 3.26 9.80 -13.83
N ALA A 106 4.40 9.23 -13.47
CA ALA A 106 5.56 9.98 -13.00
C ALA A 106 6.13 10.90 -14.09
N LYS A 107 6.16 10.43 -15.35
CA LYS A 107 6.51 11.27 -16.52
C LYS A 107 5.58 12.46 -16.68
N LEU A 108 4.26 12.26 -16.57
CA LEU A 108 3.29 13.36 -16.65
C LEU A 108 3.51 14.41 -15.55
N LEU A 109 4.06 14.00 -14.40
CA LEU A 109 4.46 14.90 -13.32
C LEU A 109 5.87 15.48 -13.48
N GLY A 110 6.59 15.15 -14.55
CA GLY A 110 7.94 15.64 -14.81
C GLY A 110 9.02 15.03 -13.88
N LEU A 111 8.75 13.87 -13.28
CA LEU A 111 9.66 13.23 -12.33
C LEU A 111 10.69 12.31 -12.97
N CYS A 112 10.35 11.68 -14.10
CA CYS A 112 11.24 10.78 -14.85
C CYS A 112 10.72 10.53 -16.26
N ASP A 113 11.48 9.81 -17.10
CA ASP A 113 11.01 9.26 -18.36
C ASP A 113 10.18 7.98 -18.13
N ASP A 114 9.34 7.62 -19.10
CA ASP A 114 8.44 6.46 -19.04
C ASP A 114 9.08 5.16 -19.60
N ASP A 115 10.35 5.20 -19.98
CA ASP A 115 11.04 4.03 -20.52
C ASP A 115 11.01 2.84 -19.56
N VAL A 116 10.61 1.69 -20.06
CA VAL A 116 10.68 0.40 -19.37
C VAL A 116 11.50 -0.59 -20.18
N ARG A 117 12.10 -1.56 -19.50
CA ARG A 117 12.85 -2.61 -20.19
C ARG A 117 11.91 -3.71 -20.66
N LEU A 118 12.25 -4.34 -21.78
CA LEU A 118 11.53 -5.54 -22.24
C LEU A 118 11.51 -6.60 -21.13
N PRO A 119 10.40 -7.34 -20.99
CA PRO A 119 9.22 -7.43 -21.89
C PRO A 119 8.07 -6.47 -21.54
N LEU A 120 8.30 -5.39 -20.80
CA LEU A 120 7.29 -4.40 -20.40
C LEU A 120 7.20 -3.24 -21.38
#